data_c2a06bc20ac370c71d70b6b66e9c6898
#
_entry.id   c2a06bc20ac370c71d70b6b66e9c6898
#
_cell.length_a   1.000
_cell.length_b   1.000
_cell.length_c   1.000
_cell.angle_alpha   90.00
_cell.angle_beta   90.00
_cell.angle_gamma   90.00
#
_symmetry.space_group_name_H-M   'P 1'
#
loop_
_entity.id
_entity.type
_entity.pdbx_description
1 polymer ?
#
loop_
_entity_poly.entity_id
_entity_poly.type
_entity_poly.pdbx_seq_one_letter_code
_entity_poly.pdbx_strand_id
1 'polypeptide(L)'
;MLKIPPRKGPRPVTTPCAPHTQISQNPDAAAFRAFRDRAFDFPFVIRQPSMISVPGAEALCLEHGTGCGCREAFMIGNEFAHVHPPQDGSLHMMLPEDAVPKIVDLGWAEPHPMAAAGLIPSTAVMVYAPRNSAEIETVLDLLRLSYDFACGKPGRVDSFVL
;
A
#
# COMPACT_ATOMS: atom_id res chain seq x y z
N MET A 1 4.78 8.52 -16.14
CA MET A 1 4.70 9.30 -14.92
C MET A 1 3.29 9.17 -14.38
N LEU A 2 3.12 8.70 -13.14
CA LEU A 2 1.83 8.36 -12.54
C LEU A 2 1.15 9.63 -12.01
N LYS A 3 -0.12 9.86 -12.39
CA LYS A 3 -0.92 10.99 -11.91
C LYS A 3 -1.93 10.50 -10.90
N ILE A 4 -1.74 10.84 -9.64
CA ILE A 4 -2.64 10.47 -8.54
C ILE A 4 -3.52 11.66 -8.19
N PRO A 5 -4.86 11.56 -8.28
CA PRO A 5 -5.75 12.64 -7.88
C PRO A 5 -5.79 12.77 -6.34
N PRO A 6 -6.12 13.94 -5.79
CA PRO A 6 -6.39 14.06 -4.36
C PRO A 6 -7.55 13.16 -3.93
N ARG A 7 -7.40 12.51 -2.76
CA ARG A 7 -8.47 11.70 -2.17
C ARG A 7 -9.59 12.62 -1.68
N LYS A 8 -10.83 12.26 -1.95
CA LYS A 8 -11.99 13.02 -1.53
C LYS A 8 -12.39 12.72 -0.08
N GLY A 9 -12.71 13.77 0.67
CA GLY A 9 -13.16 13.69 2.05
C GLY A 9 -12.02 13.65 3.07
N PRO A 10 -12.36 13.56 4.37
CA PRO A 10 -11.37 13.51 5.44
C PRO A 10 -10.59 12.20 5.44
N ARG A 11 -9.44 12.20 6.11
CA ARG A 11 -8.67 10.98 6.34
C ARG A 11 -9.46 10.02 7.24
N PRO A 12 -9.37 8.70 7.02
CA PRO A 12 -9.94 7.72 7.93
C PRO A 12 -9.32 7.83 9.33
N VAL A 13 -10.07 7.38 10.34
CA VAL A 13 -9.50 7.12 11.66
C VAL A 13 -8.72 5.81 11.60
N THR A 14 -7.51 5.83 12.14
CA THR A 14 -6.60 4.68 12.21
C THR A 14 -6.09 4.49 13.64
N THR A 15 -5.57 3.32 13.96
CA THR A 15 -4.91 3.09 15.25
C THR A 15 -3.58 3.85 15.32
N PRO A 16 -3.21 4.43 16.47
CA PRO A 16 -1.99 5.24 16.60
C PRO A 16 -0.69 4.41 16.70
N CYS A 17 -0.81 3.11 16.89
CA CYS A 17 0.32 2.18 17.08
C CYS A 17 0.02 0.82 16.46
N ALA A 18 1.03 -0.06 16.42
CA ALA A 18 0.83 -1.45 15.99
C ALA A 18 -0.04 -2.23 16.99
N PRO A 19 -0.96 -3.06 16.50
CA PRO A 19 -1.29 -3.30 15.11
C PRO A 19 -1.94 -2.07 14.45
N HIS A 20 -1.39 -1.64 13.32
CA HIS A 20 -1.83 -0.45 12.59
C HIS A 20 -2.98 -0.83 11.66
N THR A 21 -4.19 -0.40 12.00
CA THR A 21 -5.45 -0.76 11.32
C THR A 21 -6.30 0.47 11.01
N GLN A 22 -7.10 0.40 9.95
CA GLN A 22 -8.08 1.42 9.61
C GLN A 22 -9.41 1.12 10.32
N ILE A 23 -9.94 2.12 11.05
CA ILE A 23 -11.12 1.96 11.91
C ILE A 23 -12.39 2.53 11.26
N SER A 24 -12.26 3.57 10.44
CA SER A 24 -13.39 4.24 9.78
C SER A 24 -13.25 4.23 8.26
N GLN A 25 -14.33 4.55 7.55
CA GLN A 25 -14.39 4.59 6.09
C GLN A 25 -13.96 3.26 5.44
N ASN A 26 -14.21 2.15 6.12
CA ASN A 26 -13.91 0.82 5.63
C ASN A 26 -14.80 0.49 4.42
N PRO A 27 -14.30 -0.28 3.45
CA PRO A 27 -15.07 -0.65 2.27
C PRO A 27 -16.20 -1.60 2.62
N ASP A 28 -17.28 -1.56 1.84
CA ASP A 28 -18.25 -2.65 1.88
C ASP A 28 -17.68 -3.94 1.25
N ALA A 29 -18.40 -5.05 1.40
CA ALA A 29 -17.95 -6.34 0.93
C ALA A 29 -17.75 -6.39 -0.61
N ALA A 30 -18.55 -5.64 -1.37
CA ALA A 30 -18.44 -5.60 -2.82
C ALA A 30 -17.20 -4.83 -3.29
N ALA A 31 -16.94 -3.65 -2.69
CA ALA A 31 -15.75 -2.86 -2.97
C ALA A 31 -14.47 -3.59 -2.56
N PHE A 32 -14.47 -4.22 -1.40
CA PHE A 32 -13.33 -5.01 -0.94
C PHE A 32 -13.02 -6.17 -1.90
N ARG A 33 -14.02 -6.95 -2.31
CA ARG A 33 -13.81 -8.06 -3.28
C ARG A 33 -13.33 -7.55 -4.62
N ALA A 34 -13.94 -6.50 -5.15
CA ALA A 34 -13.56 -5.93 -6.44
C ALA A 34 -12.09 -5.45 -6.46
N PHE A 35 -11.62 -4.86 -5.37
CA PHE A 35 -10.22 -4.49 -5.21
C PHE A 35 -9.33 -5.73 -5.07
N ARG A 36 -9.66 -6.63 -4.13
CA ARG A 36 -8.85 -7.79 -3.79
C ARG A 36 -8.64 -8.73 -4.98
N ASP A 37 -9.66 -8.91 -5.82
CA ASP A 37 -9.57 -9.78 -7.00
C ASP A 37 -8.54 -9.30 -8.03
N ARG A 38 -8.17 -8.03 -7.99
CA ARG A 38 -7.19 -7.40 -8.88
C ARG A 38 -5.86 -7.10 -8.23
N ALA A 39 -5.82 -7.02 -6.91
CA ALA A 39 -4.63 -6.58 -6.15
C ALA A 39 -3.41 -7.49 -6.33
N PHE A 40 -3.61 -8.76 -6.62
CA PHE A 40 -2.54 -9.75 -6.75
C PHE A 40 -2.16 -10.06 -8.22
N ASP A 41 -2.77 -9.38 -9.19
CA ASP A 41 -2.55 -9.62 -10.61
C ASP A 41 -1.31 -8.87 -11.13
N PHE A 42 -0.14 -9.27 -10.64
CA PHE A 42 1.16 -8.79 -11.10
C PHE A 42 2.07 -9.97 -11.47
N PRO A 43 2.90 -9.83 -12.53
CA PRO A 43 3.86 -10.88 -12.88
C PRO A 43 4.80 -11.22 -11.71
N PHE A 44 5.03 -12.51 -11.50
CA PHE A 44 5.96 -13.03 -10.47
C PHE A 44 5.59 -12.66 -9.03
N VAL A 45 4.32 -12.33 -8.78
CA VAL A 45 3.81 -12.11 -7.43
C VAL A 45 3.21 -13.40 -6.88
N ILE A 46 3.69 -13.80 -5.71
CA ILE A 46 3.15 -14.89 -4.91
C ILE A 46 2.25 -14.28 -3.85
N ARG A 47 1.00 -14.79 -3.77
CA ARG A 47 0.06 -14.46 -2.72
C ARG A 47 0.17 -15.48 -1.60
N GLN A 48 0.36 -15.02 -0.38
CA GLN A 48 0.47 -15.87 0.80
C GLN A 48 0.03 -15.10 2.06
N PRO A 49 -0.21 -15.77 3.20
CA PRO A 49 -0.42 -15.06 4.45
C PRO A 49 0.75 -14.14 4.77
N SER A 50 0.47 -12.91 5.23
CA SER A 50 1.53 -11.98 5.65
C SER A 50 2.27 -12.52 6.88
N MET A 51 3.59 -12.44 6.86
CA MET A 51 4.45 -12.84 7.98
C MET A 51 4.61 -11.75 9.05
N ILE A 52 4.11 -10.54 8.79
CA ILE A 52 4.37 -9.35 9.63
C ILE A 52 3.10 -8.61 10.01
N SER A 53 1.95 -8.96 9.44
CA SER A 53 0.68 -8.25 9.64
C SER A 53 -0.29 -9.01 10.56
N VAL A 54 -1.48 -8.44 10.74
CA VAL A 54 -2.58 -9.03 11.50
C VAL A 54 -3.05 -10.35 10.89
N PRO A 55 -3.64 -11.27 11.68
CA PRO A 55 -4.20 -12.50 11.15
C PRO A 55 -5.21 -12.25 10.02
N GLY A 56 -5.10 -13.00 8.93
CA GLY A 56 -5.95 -12.86 7.74
C GLY A 56 -5.46 -11.83 6.71
N ALA A 57 -4.39 -11.07 7.00
CA ALA A 57 -3.75 -10.24 6.00
C ALA A 57 -3.05 -11.08 4.94
N GLU A 58 -3.17 -10.67 3.68
CA GLU A 58 -2.62 -11.37 2.52
C GLU A 58 -1.46 -10.58 1.89
N ALA A 59 -0.29 -11.20 1.84
CA ALA A 59 0.93 -10.59 1.34
C ALA A 59 1.08 -10.72 -0.17
N LEU A 60 1.67 -9.66 -0.77
CA LEU A 60 2.24 -9.67 -2.11
C LEU A 60 3.75 -9.82 -1.97
N CYS A 61 4.25 -10.97 -2.40
CA CYS A 61 5.67 -11.30 -2.37
C CYS A 61 6.20 -11.50 -3.79
N LEU A 62 7.37 -10.96 -4.10
CA LEU A 62 8.03 -11.30 -5.35
C LEU A 62 8.65 -12.70 -5.28
N GLU A 63 8.60 -13.45 -6.37
CA GLU A 63 9.37 -14.69 -6.49
C GLU A 63 10.86 -14.42 -6.32
N HIS A 64 11.56 -15.37 -5.70
CA HIS A 64 13.01 -15.27 -5.54
C HIS A 64 13.72 -15.08 -6.88
N GLY A 65 14.63 -14.12 -6.92
CA GLY A 65 15.43 -13.81 -8.12
C GLY A 65 14.75 -12.89 -9.13
N THR A 66 13.51 -12.45 -8.87
CA THR A 66 12.81 -11.50 -9.76
C THR A 66 12.86 -10.06 -9.28
N GLY A 67 12.97 -9.83 -7.97
CA GLY A 67 13.11 -8.49 -7.38
C GLY A 67 14.55 -8.03 -7.39
N CYS A 68 14.81 -6.83 -7.89
CA CYS A 68 16.10 -6.16 -7.78
C CYS A 68 16.00 -4.80 -7.09
N GLY A 69 14.91 -4.58 -6.36
CA GLY A 69 14.71 -3.41 -5.53
C GLY A 69 15.66 -3.36 -4.34
N CYS A 70 15.87 -2.15 -3.80
CA CYS A 70 16.66 -1.96 -2.60
C CYS A 70 15.96 -2.54 -1.36
N ARG A 71 16.66 -2.60 -0.22
CA ARG A 71 16.12 -3.11 1.03
C ARG A 71 14.84 -2.37 1.45
N GLU A 72 14.78 -1.08 1.18
CA GLU A 72 13.66 -0.19 1.50
C GLU A 72 12.38 -0.48 0.69
N ALA A 73 12.46 -1.31 -0.33
CA ALA A 73 11.32 -1.76 -1.13
C ALA A 73 10.56 -2.96 -0.52
N PHE A 74 11.06 -3.53 0.57
CA PHE A 74 10.48 -4.72 1.19
C PHE A 74 10.26 -4.51 2.70
N MET A 75 9.15 -5.06 3.21
CA MET A 75 8.84 -5.05 4.65
C MET A 75 9.64 -6.14 5.38
N ILE A 76 9.55 -7.36 4.86
CA ILE A 76 10.26 -8.53 5.34
C ILE A 76 10.50 -9.48 4.17
N GLY A 77 11.73 -10.01 4.04
CA GLY A 77 12.06 -10.94 2.95
C GLY A 77 11.75 -10.33 1.57
N ASN A 78 10.85 -10.95 0.85
CA ASN A 78 10.35 -10.53 -0.48
C ASN A 78 8.93 -9.94 -0.45
N GLU A 79 8.36 -9.69 0.73
CA GLU A 79 7.06 -9.06 0.91
C GLU A 79 7.18 -7.54 0.74
N PHE A 80 6.55 -6.96 -0.29
CA PHE A 80 6.56 -5.53 -0.56
C PHE A 80 5.24 -4.82 -0.22
N ALA A 81 4.15 -5.59 -0.09
CA ALA A 81 2.83 -5.08 0.32
C ALA A 81 2.00 -6.20 0.95
N HIS A 82 0.97 -5.82 1.70
CA HIS A 82 -0.08 -6.74 2.13
C HIS A 82 -1.43 -6.01 2.24
N VAL A 83 -2.49 -6.76 2.02
CA VAL A 83 -3.88 -6.31 2.13
C VAL A 83 -4.45 -6.81 3.46
N HIS A 84 -5.01 -5.91 4.25
CA HIS A 84 -5.67 -6.23 5.51
C HIS A 84 -7.00 -6.99 5.27
N PRO A 85 -7.51 -7.71 6.29
CA PRO A 85 -8.78 -8.42 6.19
C PRO A 85 -9.96 -7.53 5.82
N PRO A 86 -11.10 -8.11 5.37
CA PRO A 86 -12.26 -7.37 4.84
C PRO A 86 -12.84 -6.31 5.76
N GLN A 87 -12.77 -6.49 7.08
CA GLN A 87 -13.28 -5.54 8.05
C GLN A 87 -12.46 -4.25 8.14
N ASP A 88 -11.21 -4.29 7.67
CA ASP A 88 -10.29 -3.16 7.58
C ASP A 88 -10.15 -2.70 6.12
N GLY A 89 -9.62 -3.55 5.26
CA GLY A 89 -9.48 -3.33 3.81
C GLY A 89 -8.34 -2.40 3.40
N SER A 90 -7.62 -1.77 4.34
CA SER A 90 -6.44 -0.96 4.04
C SER A 90 -5.24 -1.84 3.67
N LEU A 91 -4.17 -1.21 3.22
CA LEU A 91 -2.93 -1.89 2.85
C LEU A 91 -1.75 -1.28 3.58
N HIS A 92 -0.75 -2.09 3.91
CA HIS A 92 0.60 -1.59 4.05
C HIS A 92 1.38 -1.88 2.77
N MET A 93 2.19 -0.92 2.34
CA MET A 93 3.07 -1.09 1.18
C MET A 93 4.32 -0.22 1.29
N MET A 94 5.32 -0.59 0.54
CA MET A 94 6.56 0.16 0.43
C MET A 94 6.49 1.05 -0.81
N LEU A 95 6.66 2.36 -0.63
CA LEU A 95 6.66 3.32 -1.74
C LEU A 95 8.06 3.95 -1.88
N PRO A 96 8.44 4.38 -3.09
CA PRO A 96 9.66 5.18 -3.25
C PRO A 96 9.69 6.36 -2.28
N GLU A 97 10.85 6.65 -1.70
CA GLU A 97 10.98 7.65 -0.64
C GLU A 97 10.47 9.04 -1.07
N ASP A 98 10.71 9.43 -2.32
CA ASP A 98 10.26 10.71 -2.88
C ASP A 98 8.75 10.75 -3.20
N ALA A 99 8.09 9.58 -3.28
CA ALA A 99 6.64 9.46 -3.49
C ALA A 99 5.86 9.56 -2.16
N VAL A 100 6.42 9.08 -1.05
CA VAL A 100 5.73 9.02 0.24
C VAL A 100 5.10 10.37 0.65
N PRO A 101 5.85 11.50 0.75
CA PRO A 101 5.24 12.76 1.16
C PRO A 101 4.14 13.22 0.21
N LYS A 102 4.29 13.01 -1.09
CA LYS A 102 3.28 13.40 -2.09
C LYS A 102 1.97 12.63 -1.91
N ILE A 103 2.05 11.32 -1.70
CA ILE A 103 0.88 10.44 -1.52
C ILE A 103 0.19 10.74 -0.18
N VAL A 104 0.96 11.03 0.87
CA VAL A 104 0.43 11.47 2.17
C VAL A 104 -0.29 12.82 2.02
N ASP A 105 0.30 13.80 1.35
CA ASP A 105 -0.31 15.12 1.14
C ASP A 105 -1.60 15.04 0.30
N LEU A 106 -1.64 14.14 -0.68
CA LEU A 106 -2.83 13.86 -1.46
C LEU A 106 -3.95 13.13 -0.67
N GLY A 107 -3.69 12.73 0.57
CA GLY A 107 -4.67 12.14 1.48
C GLY A 107 -4.90 10.65 1.28
N TRP A 108 -4.05 9.94 0.55
CA TRP A 108 -4.20 8.51 0.27
C TRP A 108 -3.51 7.60 1.29
N ALA A 109 -2.54 8.13 2.02
CA ALA A 109 -1.74 7.34 2.92
C ALA A 109 -1.34 8.09 4.20
N GLU A 110 -0.81 7.35 5.13
CA GLU A 110 -0.10 7.85 6.30
C GLU A 110 1.15 7.00 6.56
N PRO A 111 2.20 7.58 7.19
CA PRO A 111 3.37 6.80 7.58
C PRO A 111 3.00 5.66 8.53
N HIS A 112 3.63 4.51 8.37
CA HIS A 112 3.49 3.42 9.34
C HIS A 112 4.05 3.87 10.70
N PRO A 113 3.38 3.62 11.85
CA PRO A 113 3.87 4.08 13.16
C PRO A 113 5.29 3.63 13.49
N MET A 114 5.66 2.41 13.11
CA MET A 114 7.02 1.91 13.29
C MET A 114 8.04 2.60 12.36
N ALA A 115 7.63 3.05 11.18
CA ALA A 115 8.46 3.85 10.30
C ALA A 115 8.67 5.25 10.88
N ALA A 116 7.61 5.88 11.39
CA ALA A 116 7.69 7.15 12.08
C ALA A 116 8.60 7.08 13.33
N ALA A 117 8.66 5.93 13.99
CA ALA A 117 9.56 5.67 15.12
C ALA A 117 10.99 5.27 14.71
N GLY A 118 11.28 5.15 13.41
CA GLY A 118 12.60 4.75 12.90
C GLY A 118 12.94 3.27 13.04
N LEU A 119 11.95 2.41 13.29
CA LEU A 119 12.15 0.97 13.50
C LEU A 119 12.10 0.14 12.21
N ILE A 120 11.44 0.67 11.19
CA ILE A 120 11.39 0.12 9.83
C ILE A 120 11.63 1.23 8.82
N PRO A 121 11.89 0.96 7.53
CA PRO A 121 12.14 2.00 6.54
C PRO A 121 11.01 3.03 6.43
N SER A 122 11.37 4.29 6.22
CA SER A 122 10.43 5.42 6.01
C SER A 122 9.55 5.28 4.77
N THR A 123 9.87 4.34 3.91
CA THR A 123 9.10 3.94 2.73
C THR A 123 7.83 3.16 3.06
N ALA A 124 7.69 2.66 4.29
CA ALA A 124 6.51 1.91 4.75
C ALA A 124 5.35 2.84 5.10
N VAL A 125 4.24 2.68 4.41
CA VAL A 125 3.01 3.46 4.60
C VAL A 125 1.79 2.57 4.72
N MET A 126 0.74 3.08 5.41
CA MET A 126 -0.62 2.58 5.23
C MET A 126 -1.27 3.36 4.09
N VAL A 127 -1.77 2.66 3.08
CA VAL A 127 -2.68 3.20 2.07
C VAL A 127 -4.10 2.87 2.49
N TYR A 128 -4.97 3.89 2.49
CA TYR A 128 -6.35 3.72 2.92
C TYR A 128 -7.16 2.84 1.97
N ALA A 129 -8.07 2.06 2.55
CA ALA A 129 -8.95 1.16 1.82
C ALA A 129 -9.77 1.91 0.75
N PRO A 130 -9.84 1.42 -0.49
CA PRO A 130 -10.68 2.01 -1.52
C PRO A 130 -12.16 1.70 -1.26
N ARG A 131 -13.03 2.72 -1.37
CA ARG A 131 -14.46 2.65 -1.06
C ARG A 131 -15.36 2.47 -2.30
N ASN A 132 -14.82 2.75 -3.48
CA ASN A 132 -15.56 2.75 -4.74
C ASN A 132 -14.62 2.47 -5.92
N SER A 133 -15.18 2.32 -7.12
CA SER A 133 -14.42 1.99 -8.32
C SER A 133 -13.32 2.99 -8.67
N ALA A 134 -13.56 4.28 -8.51
CA ALA A 134 -12.53 5.30 -8.81
C ALA A 134 -11.36 5.22 -7.83
N GLU A 135 -11.63 4.98 -6.55
CA GLU A 135 -10.59 4.78 -5.54
C GLU A 135 -9.84 3.44 -5.73
N ILE A 136 -10.54 2.39 -6.18
CA ILE A 136 -9.92 1.12 -6.54
C ILE A 136 -8.83 1.32 -7.61
N GLU A 137 -9.14 2.06 -8.68
CA GLU A 137 -8.14 2.35 -9.72
C GLU A 137 -6.93 3.09 -9.15
N THR A 138 -7.16 4.10 -8.32
CA THR A 138 -6.05 4.86 -7.70
C THR A 138 -5.21 4.00 -6.77
N VAL A 139 -5.82 3.16 -5.93
CA VAL A 139 -5.07 2.29 -5.01
C VAL A 139 -4.32 1.19 -5.76
N LEU A 140 -4.88 0.68 -6.87
CA LEU A 140 -4.15 -0.24 -7.76
C LEU A 140 -2.94 0.44 -8.42
N ASP A 141 -3.06 1.71 -8.79
CA ASP A 141 -1.93 2.50 -9.30
C ASP A 141 -0.82 2.68 -8.24
N LEU A 142 -1.20 2.92 -6.98
CA LEU A 142 -0.24 2.98 -5.87
C LEU A 142 0.41 1.62 -5.61
N LEU A 143 -0.36 0.55 -5.71
CA LEU A 143 0.16 -0.81 -5.57
C LEU A 143 1.11 -1.17 -6.73
N ARG A 144 0.81 -0.70 -7.96
CA ARG A 144 1.72 -0.80 -9.11
C ARG A 144 3.03 -0.05 -8.85
N LEU A 145 2.97 1.13 -8.26
CA LEU A 145 4.16 1.89 -7.89
C LEU A 145 5.02 1.13 -6.87
N SER A 146 4.40 0.50 -5.88
CA SER A 146 5.08 -0.35 -4.90
C SER A 146 5.73 -1.58 -5.56
N TYR A 147 5.00 -2.24 -6.45
CA TYR A 147 5.52 -3.37 -7.24
C TYR A 147 6.72 -2.98 -8.11
N ASP A 148 6.63 -1.85 -8.83
CA ASP A 148 7.73 -1.35 -9.67
C ASP A 148 8.95 -1.00 -8.81
N PHE A 149 8.75 -0.43 -7.63
CA PHE A 149 9.81 -0.18 -6.66
C PHE A 149 10.49 -1.47 -6.20
N ALA A 150 9.72 -2.50 -5.86
CA ALA A 150 10.24 -3.82 -5.50
C ALA A 150 10.99 -4.50 -6.66
N CYS A 151 10.59 -4.24 -7.91
CA CYS A 151 11.29 -4.70 -9.12
C CYS A 151 12.54 -3.87 -9.46
N GLY A 152 12.89 -2.84 -8.67
CA GLY A 152 14.03 -1.96 -8.95
C GLY A 152 13.79 -0.97 -10.10
N LYS A 153 12.52 -0.75 -10.47
CA LYS A 153 12.16 0.23 -11.50
C LYS A 153 11.91 1.59 -10.84
N PRO A 154 12.47 2.69 -11.36
CA PRO A 154 12.20 4.02 -10.82
C PRO A 154 10.76 4.44 -11.14
N GLY A 155 9.89 4.38 -10.16
CA GLY A 155 8.55 4.98 -10.23
C GLY A 155 8.61 6.45 -9.86
N ARG A 156 7.99 7.34 -10.66
CA ARG A 156 7.85 8.76 -10.34
C ARG A 156 6.39 9.15 -10.29
N VAL A 157 6.02 9.88 -9.24
CA VAL A 157 4.71 10.49 -9.09
C VAL A 157 4.84 11.99 -9.38
N ASP A 158 4.03 12.47 -10.31
CA ASP A 158 3.88 13.91 -10.51
C ASP A 158 2.93 14.49 -9.48
N SER A 159 3.33 15.60 -8.86
CA SER A 159 2.40 16.42 -8.11
C SER A 159 1.41 17.06 -9.08
N PHE A 160 0.10 16.96 -8.79
CA PHE A 160 -0.89 17.82 -9.42
C PHE A 160 -0.55 19.26 -9.03
N VAL A 161 -0.09 20.04 -10.00
CA VAL A 161 -0.17 21.51 -9.90
C VAL A 161 -1.63 21.85 -10.20
N LEU A 162 -2.35 22.38 -9.19
CA LEU A 162 -3.68 22.96 -9.34
C LEU A 162 -3.60 24.20 -10.24
#